data_4ae4de8c6751f4f4c3579c25f620c715
#
_entry.id   4ae4de8c6751f4f4c3579c25f620c715
#
_cell.length_a   1.000
_cell.length_b   1.000
_cell.length_c   1.000
_cell.angle_alpha   90.00
_cell.angle_beta   90.00
_cell.angle_gamma   90.00
#
_symmetry.space_group_name_H-M   'P 1'
#
loop_
_entity.id
_entity.type
_entity.pdbx_description
1 polymer ?
#
loop_
_entity_poly.entity_id
_entity_poly.type
_entity_poly.pdbx_seq_one_letter_code
_entity_poly.pdbx_strand_id
1 'polypeptide(L)'
;MKKLSLILLFSLGALSAFAQQRITLDLQQTIALANDSSLEAFRTKNMYLAGYWEYRTYKANRLPSLTLNMTPAQYNRDITKRYDSEQDLDIYRSQQSFYAYGNLAVRQNFDLTGGTFYLDTELGYMRSFGGNKYTQFTSVPVRLGYSQSLVGYNPFRWERRIEPLKYEKVKKEYIYNAERVSEQATTYFFALAMAQAEYDLAKDNAVSTDTLYRIGMQRLKIAAISRADLLTLKLDVVNARNTFCLLYTSDAAD
;
A
#
# COMPACT_ATOMS: atom_id res chain seq x y z
N MET A 1 -11.03 -9.44 -50.32
CA MET A 1 -10.56 -8.51 -49.24
C MET A 1 -11.66 -7.60 -48.70
N LYS A 2 -12.55 -7.01 -49.51
CA LYS A 2 -13.66 -6.14 -49.01
C LYS A 2 -14.68 -6.82 -48.09
N LYS A 3 -14.99 -8.12 -48.28
CA LYS A 3 -15.93 -8.87 -47.47
C LYS A 3 -15.38 -9.24 -46.08
N LEU A 4 -14.08 -9.45 -45.93
CA LEU A 4 -13.40 -9.72 -44.66
C LEU A 4 -13.32 -8.47 -43.79
N SER A 5 -13.12 -7.29 -44.39
CA SER A 5 -13.11 -5.98 -43.71
C SER A 5 -14.48 -5.62 -43.13
N LEU A 6 -15.57 -5.99 -43.81
CA LEU A 6 -16.93 -5.73 -43.37
C LEU A 6 -17.33 -6.60 -42.15
N ILE A 7 -16.86 -7.85 -42.13
CA ILE A 7 -17.09 -8.77 -40.99
C ILE A 7 -16.31 -8.31 -39.75
N LEU A 8 -15.08 -7.81 -39.95
CA LEU A 8 -14.25 -7.27 -38.86
C LEU A 8 -14.84 -5.99 -38.27
N LEU A 9 -15.44 -5.11 -39.10
CA LEU A 9 -16.13 -3.90 -38.62
C LEU A 9 -17.43 -4.23 -37.85
N PHE A 10 -18.15 -5.29 -38.25
CA PHE A 10 -19.37 -5.71 -37.57
C PHE A 10 -19.08 -6.41 -36.23
N SER A 11 -17.95 -7.14 -36.12
CA SER A 11 -17.51 -7.76 -34.86
C SER A 11 -17.00 -6.74 -33.84
N LEU A 12 -16.40 -5.61 -34.29
CA LEU A 12 -16.00 -4.52 -33.40
C LEU A 12 -17.19 -3.72 -32.83
N GLY A 13 -18.28 -3.62 -33.60
CA GLY A 13 -19.51 -2.97 -33.14
C GLY A 13 -20.34 -3.79 -32.15
N ALA A 14 -20.18 -5.11 -32.15
CA ALA A 14 -20.89 -5.98 -31.21
C ALA A 14 -20.27 -6.02 -29.80
N LEU A 15 -19.00 -5.60 -29.65
CA LEU A 15 -18.31 -5.54 -28.36
C LEU A 15 -18.71 -4.33 -27.49
N SER A 16 -19.33 -3.30 -28.08
CA SER A 16 -19.78 -2.11 -27.35
C SER A 16 -21.21 -2.21 -26.79
N ALA A 17 -21.91 -3.34 -27.03
CA ALA A 17 -23.28 -3.57 -26.56
C ALA A 17 -23.37 -4.26 -25.17
N PHE A 18 -22.28 -4.38 -24.42
CA PHE A 18 -22.37 -4.69 -22.99
C PHE A 18 -22.79 -3.44 -22.24
N ALA A 19 -24.05 -3.13 -22.43
CA ALA A 19 -24.76 -2.02 -21.84
C ALA A 19 -24.67 -2.07 -20.31
N GLN A 20 -24.53 -0.93 -19.72
CA GLN A 20 -24.67 -0.58 -18.32
C GLN A 20 -25.72 -1.46 -17.63
N GLN A 21 -25.25 -2.47 -16.92
CA GLN A 21 -26.10 -3.29 -16.08
C GLN A 21 -26.48 -2.42 -14.87
N ARG A 22 -27.74 -2.00 -14.78
CA ARG A 22 -28.22 -1.29 -13.59
C ARG A 22 -28.15 -2.24 -12.41
N ILE A 23 -27.28 -1.94 -11.47
CA ILE A 23 -27.15 -2.68 -10.22
C ILE A 23 -28.04 -1.97 -9.20
N THR A 24 -29.03 -2.68 -8.67
CA THR A 24 -29.82 -2.22 -7.53
C THR A 24 -29.19 -2.80 -6.28
N LEU A 25 -28.75 -1.93 -5.36
CA LEU A 25 -28.12 -2.31 -4.11
C LEU A 25 -29.03 -1.91 -2.95
N ASP A 26 -29.18 -2.80 -1.99
CA ASP A 26 -29.71 -2.49 -0.68
C ASP A 26 -28.59 -1.97 0.24
N LEU A 27 -28.95 -1.29 1.33
CA LEU A 27 -27.98 -0.75 2.28
C LEU A 27 -27.02 -1.83 2.81
N GLN A 28 -27.54 -2.99 3.19
CA GLN A 28 -26.72 -4.10 3.68
C GLN A 28 -25.76 -4.63 2.61
N GLN A 29 -26.23 -4.75 1.38
CA GLN A 29 -25.39 -5.15 0.24
C GLN A 29 -24.30 -4.14 -0.06
N THR A 30 -24.62 -2.85 0.05
CA THR A 30 -23.64 -1.77 -0.16
C THR A 30 -22.53 -1.82 0.91
N ILE A 31 -22.89 -1.99 2.18
CA ILE A 31 -21.93 -2.13 3.28
C ILE A 31 -21.09 -3.39 3.10
N ALA A 32 -21.69 -4.52 2.74
CA ALA A 32 -20.97 -5.77 2.50
C ALA A 32 -19.97 -5.62 1.35
N LEU A 33 -20.41 -5.03 0.23
CA LEU A 33 -19.56 -4.78 -0.93
C LEU A 33 -18.39 -3.83 -0.59
N ALA A 34 -18.66 -2.77 0.18
CA ALA A 34 -17.64 -1.83 0.61
C ALA A 34 -16.58 -2.50 1.50
N ASN A 35 -16.99 -3.36 2.43
CA ASN A 35 -16.08 -4.09 3.31
C ASN A 35 -15.28 -5.18 2.59
N ASP A 36 -15.81 -5.75 1.52
CA ASP A 36 -15.13 -6.81 0.76
C ASP A 36 -14.21 -6.27 -0.33
N SER A 37 -14.66 -5.25 -1.07
CA SER A 37 -14.03 -4.86 -2.34
C SER A 37 -13.51 -3.43 -2.39
N SER A 38 -13.71 -2.61 -1.35
CA SER A 38 -13.23 -1.23 -1.36
C SER A 38 -11.71 -1.14 -1.16
N LEU A 39 -11.11 -0.08 -1.72
CA LEU A 39 -9.70 0.23 -1.54
C LEU A 39 -9.34 0.43 -0.06
N GLU A 40 -10.24 1.07 0.71
CA GLU A 40 -10.04 1.30 2.15
C GLU A 40 -10.11 -0.01 2.96
N ALA A 41 -10.99 -0.93 2.61
CA ALA A 41 -11.03 -2.26 3.22
C ALA A 41 -9.75 -3.05 2.92
N PHE A 42 -9.27 -3.02 1.68
CA PHE A 42 -8.00 -3.63 1.28
C PHE A 42 -6.82 -3.02 2.05
N ARG A 43 -6.76 -1.69 2.14
CA ARG A 43 -5.74 -0.97 2.92
C ARG A 43 -5.77 -1.37 4.40
N THR A 44 -6.93 -1.36 5.00
CA THR A 44 -7.15 -1.73 6.41
C THR A 44 -6.66 -3.14 6.72
N LYS A 45 -6.99 -4.11 5.85
CA LYS A 45 -6.53 -5.49 5.95
C LYS A 45 -5.00 -5.61 5.85
N ASN A 46 -4.39 -4.90 4.90
CA ASN A 46 -2.94 -4.94 4.72
C ASN A 46 -2.19 -4.26 5.88
N MET A 47 -2.72 -3.18 6.45
CA MET A 47 -2.16 -2.55 7.65
C MET A 47 -2.20 -3.50 8.86
N TYR A 48 -3.30 -4.22 9.04
CA TYR A 48 -3.40 -5.24 10.07
C TYR A 48 -2.38 -6.36 9.86
N LEU A 49 -2.25 -6.88 8.63
CA LEU A 49 -1.28 -7.92 8.29
C LEU A 49 0.16 -7.46 8.52
N ALA A 50 0.49 -6.22 8.17
CA ALA A 50 1.80 -5.64 8.44
C ALA A 50 2.11 -5.62 9.94
N GLY A 51 1.21 -5.12 10.78
CA GLY A 51 1.38 -5.12 12.24
C GLY A 51 1.40 -6.52 12.86
N TYR A 52 0.65 -7.48 12.30
CA TYR A 52 0.73 -8.88 12.69
C TYR A 52 2.12 -9.48 12.44
N TRP A 53 2.68 -9.26 11.25
CA TRP A 53 4.00 -9.76 10.90
C TRP A 53 5.12 -9.05 11.66
N GLU A 54 4.97 -7.74 11.94
CA GLU A 54 5.89 -7.00 12.81
C GLU A 54 5.96 -7.64 14.20
N TYR A 55 4.80 -7.94 14.80
CA TYR A 55 4.74 -8.61 16.09
C TYR A 55 5.31 -10.04 16.04
N ARG A 56 5.09 -10.78 14.95
CA ARG A 56 5.72 -12.10 14.76
C ARG A 56 7.24 -12.02 14.61
N THR A 57 7.73 -11.01 13.91
CA THR A 57 9.17 -10.75 13.77
C THR A 57 9.79 -10.44 15.13
N TYR A 58 9.13 -9.60 15.92
CA TYR A 58 9.54 -9.35 17.29
C TYR A 58 9.66 -10.66 18.11
N LYS A 59 8.64 -11.53 18.04
CA LYS A 59 8.69 -12.84 18.73
C LYS A 59 9.83 -13.72 18.24
N ALA A 60 10.07 -13.76 16.93
CA ALA A 60 11.14 -14.54 16.33
C ALA A 60 12.53 -14.04 16.74
N ASN A 61 12.72 -12.72 16.80
CA ASN A 61 13.97 -12.10 17.22
C ASN A 61 14.34 -12.34 18.70
N ARG A 62 13.41 -12.86 19.48
CA ARG A 62 13.67 -13.28 20.86
C ARG A 62 14.19 -14.72 21.00
N LEU A 63 14.12 -15.50 19.94
CA LEU A 63 14.69 -16.84 19.87
C LEU A 63 16.18 -16.75 19.52
N PRO A 64 16.97 -17.81 19.85
CA PRO A 64 18.34 -17.88 19.39
C PRO A 64 18.42 -17.74 17.87
N SER A 65 19.24 -16.84 17.39
CA SER A 65 19.50 -16.67 15.95
C SER A 65 20.75 -17.43 15.56
N LEU A 66 20.64 -18.27 14.54
CA LEU A 66 21.78 -18.95 13.91
C LEU A 66 22.11 -18.23 12.61
N THR A 67 23.32 -17.71 12.50
CA THR A 67 23.79 -16.99 11.31
C THR A 67 25.05 -17.63 10.76
N LEU A 68 25.08 -17.86 9.46
CA LEU A 68 26.25 -18.30 8.71
C LEU A 68 26.70 -17.14 7.81
N ASN A 69 27.89 -16.62 8.07
CA ASN A 69 28.54 -15.62 7.25
C ASN A 69 29.67 -16.28 6.48
N MET A 70 29.66 -16.17 5.16
CA MET A 70 30.68 -16.77 4.32
C MET A 70 31.19 -15.74 3.31
N THR A 71 32.49 -15.70 3.16
CA THR A 71 33.18 -15.03 2.06
C THR A 71 33.98 -16.11 1.32
N PRO A 72 33.39 -16.77 0.30
CA PRO A 72 34.02 -17.94 -0.33
C PRO A 72 35.26 -17.59 -1.13
N ALA A 73 35.37 -16.36 -1.64
CA ALA A 73 36.52 -15.92 -2.41
C ALA A 73 36.67 -14.38 -2.31
N GLN A 74 37.83 -13.99 -1.84
CA GLN A 74 38.26 -12.58 -1.84
C GLN A 74 39.71 -12.51 -2.31
N TYR A 75 39.96 -11.81 -3.39
CA TYR A 75 41.29 -11.56 -3.90
C TYR A 75 41.69 -10.12 -3.65
N ASN A 76 42.80 -9.94 -2.93
CA ASN A 76 43.37 -8.63 -2.64
C ASN A 76 44.72 -8.49 -3.31
N ARG A 77 44.98 -7.32 -3.89
CA ARG A 77 46.25 -6.93 -4.43
C ARG A 77 46.63 -5.57 -3.89
N ASP A 78 47.64 -5.57 -3.02
CA ASP A 78 48.13 -4.36 -2.38
C ASP A 78 49.55 -4.08 -2.88
N ILE A 79 49.90 -2.83 -3.06
CA ILE A 79 51.23 -2.37 -3.34
C ILE A 79 51.69 -1.57 -2.13
N THR A 80 52.57 -2.16 -1.33
CA THR A 80 53.07 -1.57 -0.10
C THR A 80 54.53 -1.17 -0.25
N LYS A 81 54.86 -0.01 0.26
CA LYS A 81 56.22 0.47 0.38
C LYS A 81 56.90 -0.27 1.55
N ARG A 82 57.99 -0.97 1.31
CA ARG A 82 58.76 -1.65 2.33
C ARG A 82 60.25 -1.29 2.21
N TYR A 83 60.86 -1.05 3.34
CA TYR A 83 62.30 -0.85 3.43
C TYR A 83 63.04 -2.16 3.17
N ASP A 84 63.97 -2.14 2.22
CA ASP A 84 64.87 -3.24 1.94
C ASP A 84 66.23 -2.98 2.56
N SER A 85 66.59 -3.78 3.57
CA SER A 85 67.84 -3.61 4.33
C SER A 85 69.11 -3.97 3.54
N GLU A 86 69.00 -4.71 2.43
CA GLU A 86 70.15 -5.02 1.60
C GLU A 86 70.52 -3.90 0.65
N GLN A 87 69.54 -3.08 0.24
CA GLN A 87 69.73 -1.97 -0.71
C GLN A 87 69.63 -0.59 -0.07
N ASP A 88 69.35 -0.54 1.22
CA ASP A 88 69.11 0.70 1.99
C ASP A 88 68.10 1.64 1.32
N LEU A 89 67.08 1.06 0.68
CA LEU A 89 66.08 1.78 -0.10
C LEU A 89 64.67 1.29 0.21
N ASP A 90 63.70 2.21 0.09
CA ASP A 90 62.29 1.86 0.13
C ASP A 90 61.82 1.34 -1.25
N ILE A 91 61.46 0.08 -1.32
CA ILE A 91 60.92 -0.54 -2.54
C ILE A 91 59.44 -0.84 -2.45
N TYR A 92 58.75 -0.63 -3.57
CA TYR A 92 57.33 -1.02 -3.67
C TYR A 92 57.22 -2.50 -3.99
N ARG A 93 56.60 -3.25 -3.09
CA ARG A 93 56.34 -4.71 -3.29
C ARG A 93 54.85 -4.93 -3.48
N SER A 94 54.46 -5.64 -4.55
CA SER A 94 53.13 -6.11 -4.78
C SER A 94 52.89 -7.35 -3.91
N GLN A 95 51.91 -7.25 -3.01
CA GLN A 95 51.43 -8.38 -2.22
C GLN A 95 50.04 -8.77 -2.77
N GLN A 96 49.90 -10.03 -3.11
CA GLN A 96 48.65 -10.60 -3.60
C GLN A 96 48.23 -11.68 -2.64
N SER A 97 46.95 -11.66 -2.23
CA SER A 97 46.41 -12.63 -1.30
C SER A 97 45.00 -13.05 -1.67
N PHE A 98 44.72 -14.31 -1.46
CA PHE A 98 43.40 -14.87 -1.56
C PHE A 98 42.92 -15.26 -0.17
N TYR A 99 41.69 -14.86 0.16
CA TYR A 99 41.02 -15.18 1.41
C TYR A 99 39.73 -15.92 1.14
N ALA A 100 39.47 -16.94 1.94
CA ALA A 100 38.16 -17.55 2.09
C ALA A 100 37.85 -17.61 3.58
N TYR A 101 36.66 -17.28 3.97
CA TYR A 101 36.28 -17.15 5.36
C TYR A 101 34.85 -17.62 5.60
N GLY A 102 34.64 -18.34 6.69
CA GLY A 102 33.33 -18.78 7.15
C GLY A 102 33.20 -18.63 8.67
N ASN A 103 32.10 -18.05 9.11
CA ASN A 103 31.76 -17.93 10.52
C ASN A 103 30.32 -18.38 10.74
N LEU A 104 30.13 -19.31 11.66
CA LEU A 104 28.82 -19.75 12.13
C LEU A 104 28.62 -19.22 13.54
N ALA A 105 27.58 -18.44 13.77
CA ALA A 105 27.32 -17.81 15.04
C ALA A 105 25.88 -18.02 15.52
N VAL A 106 25.75 -18.38 16.79
CA VAL A 106 24.48 -18.38 17.53
C VAL A 106 24.48 -17.18 18.45
N ARG A 107 23.41 -16.39 18.40
CA ARG A 107 23.22 -15.22 19.27
C ARG A 107 21.89 -15.31 19.99
N GLN A 108 21.88 -14.98 21.29
CA GLN A 108 20.69 -14.97 22.13
C GLN A 108 20.68 -13.70 22.98
N ASN A 109 19.60 -12.92 22.83
CA ASN A 109 19.34 -11.75 23.66
C ASN A 109 18.73 -12.17 25.01
N PHE A 110 19.17 -11.50 26.08
CA PHE A 110 18.72 -11.79 27.43
C PHE A 110 17.93 -10.61 28.00
N ASP A 111 16.63 -10.82 28.25
CA ASP A 111 15.70 -9.76 28.67
C ASP A 111 16.01 -9.19 30.05
N LEU A 112 16.50 -10.02 30.97
CA LEU A 112 16.74 -9.62 32.38
C LEU A 112 17.85 -8.59 32.50
N THR A 113 18.95 -8.85 31.82
CA THR A 113 20.19 -8.03 31.91
C THR A 113 20.29 -7.01 30.77
N GLY A 114 19.64 -7.27 29.64
CA GLY A 114 19.78 -6.47 28.42
C GLY A 114 21.04 -6.78 27.63
N GLY A 115 21.72 -7.90 27.94
CA GLY A 115 22.90 -8.36 27.26
C GLY A 115 22.60 -9.39 26.17
N THR A 116 23.62 -9.74 25.40
CA THR A 116 23.56 -10.72 24.33
C THR A 116 24.64 -11.76 24.55
N PHE A 117 24.25 -13.03 24.65
CA PHE A 117 25.16 -14.17 24.55
C PHE A 117 25.44 -14.48 23.08
N TYR A 118 26.67 -14.83 22.80
CA TYR A 118 27.05 -15.36 21.50
C TYR A 118 28.00 -16.56 21.62
N LEU A 119 27.77 -17.49 20.74
CA LEU A 119 28.61 -18.67 20.54
C LEU A 119 28.95 -18.73 19.06
N ASP A 120 30.21 -18.67 18.71
CA ASP A 120 30.61 -18.70 17.32
C ASP A 120 31.81 -19.60 17.06
N THR A 121 31.90 -20.13 15.85
CA THR A 121 33.01 -20.84 15.29
C THR A 121 33.45 -20.21 13.99
N GLU A 122 34.74 -20.22 13.72
CA GLU A 122 35.33 -19.51 12.60
C GLU A 122 36.36 -20.37 11.89
N LEU A 123 36.32 -20.37 10.57
CA LEU A 123 37.31 -21.03 9.70
C LEU A 123 37.76 -20.04 8.63
N GLY A 124 39.05 -19.79 8.58
CA GLY A 124 39.69 -18.92 7.60
C GLY A 124 40.73 -19.67 6.79
N TYR A 125 40.81 -19.40 5.51
CA TYR A 125 41.86 -19.82 4.61
C TYR A 125 42.49 -18.61 3.96
N MET A 126 43.79 -18.50 4.00
CA MET A 126 44.55 -17.44 3.34
C MET A 126 45.67 -18.06 2.51
N ARG A 127 45.79 -17.59 1.28
CA ARG A 127 46.91 -17.93 0.40
C ARG A 127 47.55 -16.64 -0.10
N SER A 128 48.83 -16.47 0.23
CA SER A 128 49.63 -15.33 -0.26
C SER A 128 50.39 -15.73 -1.51
N PHE A 129 50.39 -14.86 -2.52
CA PHE A 129 51.13 -14.95 -3.78
C PHE A 129 52.15 -13.80 -3.80
N GLY A 130 53.29 -14.00 -4.31
CA GLY A 130 54.32 -12.94 -4.39
C GLY A 130 55.68 -13.50 -3.96
N GLY A 131 56.55 -12.66 -3.41
CA GLY A 131 57.90 -13.02 -2.99
C GLY A 131 57.93 -14.10 -1.91
N ASN A 132 57.00 -14.04 -0.93
CA ASN A 132 56.82 -15.06 0.09
C ASN A 132 55.46 -15.76 -0.11
N LYS A 133 55.47 -16.93 -0.73
CA LYS A 133 54.29 -17.77 -0.93
C LYS A 133 54.04 -18.59 0.31
N TYR A 134 52.89 -18.42 0.96
CA TYR A 134 52.46 -19.25 2.07
C TYR A 134 50.96 -19.49 2.05
N THR A 135 50.58 -20.57 2.67
CA THR A 135 49.15 -20.89 2.88
C THR A 135 48.95 -21.02 4.39
N GLN A 136 47.90 -20.40 4.87
CA GLN A 136 47.55 -20.41 6.29
C GLN A 136 46.07 -20.78 6.46
N PHE A 137 45.82 -21.67 7.41
CA PHE A 137 44.48 -21.97 7.91
C PHE A 137 44.37 -21.37 9.31
N THR A 138 43.25 -20.66 9.54
CA THR A 138 42.92 -20.11 10.85
C THR A 138 41.62 -20.75 11.29
N SER A 139 41.59 -21.34 12.47
CA SER A 139 40.37 -21.93 13.02
C SER A 139 40.20 -21.45 14.46
N VAL A 140 39.00 -20.99 14.75
CA VAL A 140 38.53 -20.77 16.12
C VAL A 140 37.42 -21.78 16.35
N PRO A 141 37.69 -22.95 16.95
CA PRO A 141 36.69 -24.01 17.07
C PRO A 141 35.45 -23.60 17.84
N VAL A 142 35.62 -22.89 18.94
CA VAL A 142 34.51 -22.38 19.78
C VAL A 142 34.94 -21.09 20.45
N ARG A 143 34.15 -20.08 20.33
CA ARG A 143 34.27 -18.82 21.06
C ARG A 143 32.92 -18.51 21.71
N LEU A 144 32.90 -18.44 23.04
CA LEU A 144 31.74 -18.05 23.83
C LEU A 144 31.97 -16.63 24.37
N GLY A 145 30.99 -15.78 24.22
CA GLY A 145 31.07 -14.43 24.77
C GLY A 145 29.74 -13.91 25.23
N TYR A 146 29.80 -12.87 26.05
CA TYR A 146 28.66 -12.15 26.56
C TYR A 146 28.94 -10.65 26.44
N SER A 147 28.03 -9.95 25.79
CA SER A 147 28.09 -8.48 25.64
C SER A 147 26.98 -7.84 26.45
N GLN A 148 27.35 -6.93 27.35
CA GLN A 148 26.43 -6.24 28.27
C GLN A 148 26.72 -4.74 28.27
N SER A 149 25.70 -3.94 28.04
CA SER A 149 25.77 -2.51 28.31
C SER A 149 25.66 -2.28 29.83
N LEU A 150 26.67 -1.68 30.42
CA LEU A 150 26.68 -1.42 31.88
C LEU A 150 25.91 -0.15 32.24
N VAL A 151 25.86 0.83 31.33
CA VAL A 151 25.16 2.09 31.51
C VAL A 151 24.17 2.26 30.37
N GLY A 152 22.91 2.50 30.71
CA GLY A 152 21.85 2.69 29.74
C GLY A 152 20.58 1.90 30.08
N TYR A 153 19.55 2.07 29.25
CA TYR A 153 18.31 1.32 29.44
C TYR A 153 18.40 -0.07 28.79
N ASN A 154 17.63 -1.00 29.36
CA ASN A 154 17.54 -2.35 28.80
C ASN A 154 16.46 -2.39 27.69
N PRO A 155 16.87 -2.42 26.38
CA PRO A 155 15.92 -2.38 25.26
C PRO A 155 14.99 -3.60 25.25
N PHE A 156 15.53 -4.81 25.50
CA PHE A 156 14.77 -6.05 25.44
C PHE A 156 13.64 -6.12 26.47
N ARG A 157 13.86 -5.55 27.66
CA ARG A 157 12.84 -5.46 28.71
C ARG A 157 11.70 -4.51 28.31
N TRP A 158 12.01 -3.39 27.67
CA TRP A 158 11.01 -2.43 27.22
C TRP A 158 10.25 -2.92 26.00
N GLU A 159 10.91 -3.51 25.03
CA GLU A 159 10.28 -4.16 23.88
C GLU A 159 9.28 -5.23 24.32
N ARG A 160 9.64 -6.03 25.34
CA ARG A 160 8.71 -7.03 25.91
C ARG A 160 7.41 -6.43 26.41
N ARG A 161 7.42 -5.19 26.88
CA ARG A 161 6.23 -4.51 27.39
C ARG A 161 5.48 -3.75 26.30
N ILE A 162 6.21 -3.17 25.38
CA ILE A 162 5.66 -2.26 24.36
C ILE A 162 5.07 -3.04 23.17
N GLU A 163 5.75 -4.07 22.69
CA GLU A 163 5.33 -4.77 21.47
C GLU A 163 3.95 -5.47 21.56
N PRO A 164 3.57 -6.11 22.68
CA PRO A 164 2.21 -6.61 22.84
C PRO A 164 1.15 -5.49 22.80
N LEU A 165 1.44 -4.34 23.40
CA LEU A 165 0.53 -3.17 23.39
C LEU A 165 0.38 -2.57 22.00
N LYS A 166 1.47 -2.48 21.24
CA LYS A 166 1.43 -2.10 19.82
C LYS A 166 0.55 -3.03 19.01
N TYR A 167 0.68 -4.34 19.22
CA TYR A 167 -0.16 -5.31 18.53
C TYR A 167 -1.63 -5.23 18.91
N GLU A 168 -1.94 -4.97 20.18
CA GLU A 168 -3.32 -4.70 20.62
C GLU A 168 -3.87 -3.43 19.98
N LYS A 169 -3.05 -2.37 19.87
CA LYS A 169 -3.41 -1.15 19.16
C LYS A 169 -3.77 -1.45 17.70
N VAL A 170 -2.93 -2.21 16.99
CA VAL A 170 -3.18 -2.62 15.59
C VAL A 170 -4.52 -3.35 15.43
N LYS A 171 -4.87 -4.25 16.38
CA LYS A 171 -6.17 -4.93 16.36
C LYS A 171 -7.35 -3.96 16.50
N LYS A 172 -7.23 -3.01 17.42
CA LYS A 172 -8.28 -2.01 17.64
C LYS A 172 -8.41 -1.05 16.47
N GLU A 173 -7.29 -0.65 15.89
CA GLU A 173 -7.27 0.18 14.66
C GLU A 173 -7.90 -0.53 13.46
N TYR A 174 -7.69 -1.85 13.34
CA TYR A 174 -8.37 -2.64 12.32
C TYR A 174 -9.89 -2.59 12.46
N ILE A 175 -10.41 -2.82 13.67
CA ILE A 175 -11.86 -2.76 13.94
C ILE A 175 -12.39 -1.35 13.66
N TYR A 176 -11.72 -0.33 14.19
CA TYR A 176 -12.11 1.07 13.98
C TYR A 176 -12.17 1.45 12.49
N ASN A 177 -11.17 1.06 11.71
CA ASN A 177 -11.14 1.37 10.29
C ASN A 177 -12.19 0.57 9.49
N ALA A 178 -12.49 -0.67 9.88
CA ALA A 178 -13.55 -1.46 9.27
C ALA A 178 -14.94 -0.83 9.51
N GLU A 179 -15.21 -0.38 10.74
CA GLU A 179 -16.45 0.35 11.05
C GLU A 179 -16.54 1.68 10.29
N ARG A 180 -15.41 2.37 10.14
CA ARG A 180 -15.36 3.61 9.36
C ARG A 180 -15.66 3.39 7.87
N VAL A 181 -15.24 2.26 7.30
CA VAL A 181 -15.63 1.89 5.91
C VAL A 181 -17.15 1.70 5.82
N SER A 182 -17.75 1.05 6.81
CA SER A 182 -19.21 0.86 6.87
C SER A 182 -19.98 2.18 7.03
N GLU A 183 -19.47 3.10 7.83
CA GLU A 183 -20.00 4.46 7.99
C GLU A 183 -19.96 5.25 6.67
N GLN A 184 -18.82 5.23 5.99
CA GLN A 184 -18.66 5.89 4.70
C GLN A 184 -19.58 5.31 3.63
N ALA A 185 -19.69 3.98 3.56
CA ALA A 185 -20.61 3.30 2.65
C ALA A 185 -22.06 3.70 2.89
N THR A 186 -22.47 3.80 4.16
CA THR A 186 -23.81 4.25 4.55
C THR A 186 -24.05 5.69 4.12
N THR A 187 -23.09 6.58 4.34
CA THR A 187 -23.16 7.99 3.95
C THR A 187 -23.33 8.14 2.43
N TYR A 188 -22.53 7.44 1.64
CA TYR A 188 -22.62 7.48 0.18
C TYR A 188 -23.92 6.86 -0.34
N PHE A 189 -24.41 5.79 0.29
CA PHE A 189 -25.69 5.19 -0.07
C PHE A 189 -26.84 6.18 0.06
N PHE A 190 -26.94 6.88 1.19
CA PHE A 190 -27.98 7.88 1.39
C PHE A 190 -27.78 9.13 0.55
N ALA A 191 -26.54 9.56 0.31
CA ALA A 191 -26.25 10.66 -0.61
C ALA A 191 -26.73 10.36 -2.04
N LEU A 192 -26.46 9.14 -2.53
CA LEU A 192 -26.96 8.70 -3.83
C LEU A 192 -28.48 8.60 -3.86
N ALA A 193 -29.12 8.05 -2.82
CA ALA A 193 -30.57 7.97 -2.74
C ALA A 193 -31.23 9.36 -2.75
N MET A 194 -30.66 10.34 -2.06
CA MET A 194 -31.11 11.73 -2.09
C MET A 194 -30.96 12.36 -3.48
N ALA A 195 -29.79 12.17 -4.10
CA ALA A 195 -29.55 12.70 -5.45
C ALA A 195 -30.53 12.12 -6.49
N GLN A 196 -30.85 10.83 -6.38
CA GLN A 196 -31.86 10.18 -7.23
C GLN A 196 -33.25 10.76 -6.99
N ALA A 197 -33.64 10.97 -5.74
CA ALA A 197 -34.93 11.59 -5.41
C ALA A 197 -35.03 13.05 -5.92
N GLU A 198 -33.97 13.82 -5.80
CA GLU A 198 -33.88 15.19 -6.33
C GLU A 198 -33.96 15.23 -7.85
N TYR A 199 -33.29 14.28 -8.53
CA TYR A 199 -33.38 14.13 -9.98
C TYR A 199 -34.80 13.81 -10.44
N ASP A 200 -35.48 12.85 -9.82
CA ASP A 200 -36.85 12.47 -10.16
C ASP A 200 -37.82 13.64 -9.91
N LEU A 201 -37.66 14.34 -8.79
CA LEU A 201 -38.46 15.53 -8.48
C LEU A 201 -38.25 16.66 -9.51
N ALA A 202 -37.01 16.95 -9.89
CA ALA A 202 -36.71 17.96 -10.89
C ALA A 202 -37.24 17.59 -12.27
N LYS A 203 -37.21 16.30 -12.64
CA LYS A 203 -37.81 15.79 -13.86
C LYS A 203 -39.32 15.99 -13.89
N ASP A 204 -40.00 15.60 -12.80
CA ASP A 204 -41.45 15.74 -12.69
C ASP A 204 -41.86 17.20 -12.67
N ASN A 205 -41.09 18.07 -12.02
CA ASN A 205 -41.32 19.52 -12.04
C ASN A 205 -41.16 20.11 -13.46
N ALA A 206 -40.14 19.68 -14.22
CA ALA A 206 -39.95 20.13 -15.60
C ALA A 206 -41.11 19.69 -16.51
N VAL A 207 -41.65 18.48 -16.34
CA VAL A 207 -42.83 18.00 -17.08
C VAL A 207 -44.10 18.75 -16.69
N SER A 208 -44.31 19.00 -15.40
CA SER A 208 -45.47 19.71 -14.85
C SER A 208 -45.51 21.16 -15.32
N THR A 209 -44.40 21.88 -15.23
CA THR A 209 -44.29 23.28 -15.67
C THR A 209 -44.47 23.40 -17.19
N ASP A 210 -43.93 22.47 -18.00
CA ASP A 210 -44.18 22.44 -19.45
C ASP A 210 -45.68 22.26 -19.75
N THR A 211 -46.34 21.39 -19.00
CA THR A 211 -47.80 21.17 -19.15
C THR A 211 -48.59 22.42 -18.78
N LEU A 212 -48.25 23.10 -17.67
CA LEU A 212 -48.87 24.35 -17.25
C LEU A 212 -48.69 25.44 -18.30
N TYR A 213 -47.51 25.59 -18.87
CA TYR A 213 -47.26 26.54 -19.95
C TYR A 213 -48.11 26.24 -21.20
N ARG A 214 -48.25 24.96 -21.58
CA ARG A 214 -49.11 24.55 -22.72
C ARG A 214 -50.60 24.89 -22.48
N ILE A 215 -51.08 24.64 -21.26
CA ILE A 215 -52.44 25.05 -20.85
C ILE A 215 -52.56 26.58 -20.86
N GLY A 216 -51.55 27.29 -20.35
CA GLY A 216 -51.49 28.76 -20.40
C GLY A 216 -51.61 29.32 -21.81
N MET A 217 -50.87 28.72 -22.77
CA MET A 217 -50.99 29.13 -24.19
C MET A 217 -52.43 28.97 -24.74
N GLN A 218 -53.12 27.89 -24.36
CA GLN A 218 -54.52 27.69 -24.78
C GLN A 218 -55.45 28.70 -24.13
N ARG A 219 -55.27 29.01 -22.85
CA ARG A 219 -56.05 30.00 -22.10
C ARG A 219 -55.84 31.44 -22.63
N LEU A 220 -54.63 31.76 -23.07
CA LEU A 220 -54.38 33.06 -23.72
C LEU A 220 -55.15 33.21 -25.01
N LYS A 221 -55.37 32.18 -25.82
CA LYS A 221 -56.14 32.22 -27.07
C LYS A 221 -57.59 32.59 -26.84
N ILE A 222 -58.16 32.26 -25.69
CA ILE A 222 -59.52 32.58 -25.28
C ILE A 222 -59.56 33.77 -24.33
N ALA A 223 -58.49 34.57 -24.25
CA ALA A 223 -58.31 35.75 -23.39
C ALA A 223 -58.58 35.51 -21.89
N ALA A 224 -58.37 34.24 -21.41
CA ALA A 224 -58.59 33.86 -20.01
C ALA A 224 -57.34 34.11 -19.09
N ILE A 225 -56.19 34.48 -19.65
CA ILE A 225 -54.99 34.90 -18.92
C ILE A 225 -54.32 36.08 -19.65
N SER A 226 -53.44 36.80 -18.91
CA SER A 226 -52.68 37.92 -19.49
C SER A 226 -51.39 37.39 -20.19
N ARG A 227 -50.85 38.25 -21.08
CA ARG A 227 -49.51 37.95 -21.68
C ARG A 227 -48.39 37.94 -20.63
N ALA A 228 -48.50 38.73 -19.56
CA ALA A 228 -47.53 38.76 -18.46
C ALA A 228 -47.53 37.41 -17.72
N ASP A 229 -48.71 36.87 -17.41
CA ASP A 229 -48.82 35.55 -16.75
C ASP A 229 -48.24 34.44 -17.62
N LEU A 230 -48.44 34.48 -18.95
CA LEU A 230 -47.83 33.51 -19.85
C LEU A 230 -46.30 33.59 -19.88
N LEU A 231 -45.72 34.81 -19.81
CA LEU A 231 -44.28 35.01 -19.73
C LEU A 231 -43.71 34.45 -18.43
N THR A 232 -44.41 34.62 -17.31
CA THR A 232 -44.01 34.00 -16.03
C THR A 232 -44.00 32.48 -16.14
N LEU A 233 -45.06 31.85 -16.68
CA LEU A 233 -45.09 30.42 -16.92
C LEU A 233 -43.96 29.94 -17.84
N LYS A 234 -43.59 30.76 -18.85
CA LYS A 234 -42.45 30.42 -19.73
C LYS A 234 -41.13 30.50 -18.98
N LEU A 235 -40.96 31.48 -18.09
CA LEU A 235 -39.76 31.58 -17.25
C LEU A 235 -39.64 30.38 -16.31
N ASP A 236 -40.76 29.95 -15.72
CA ASP A 236 -40.78 28.76 -14.84
C ASP A 236 -40.35 27.49 -15.59
N VAL A 237 -40.80 27.29 -16.85
CA VAL A 237 -40.36 26.18 -17.69
C VAL A 237 -38.84 26.22 -17.93
N VAL A 238 -38.30 27.40 -18.25
CA VAL A 238 -36.86 27.55 -18.50
C VAL A 238 -36.07 27.24 -17.24
N ASN A 239 -36.51 27.76 -16.09
CA ASN A 239 -35.84 27.51 -14.80
C ASN A 239 -35.92 26.04 -14.42
N ALA A 240 -37.09 25.40 -14.54
CA ALA A 240 -37.23 23.97 -14.24
C ALA A 240 -36.37 23.07 -15.16
N ARG A 241 -36.31 23.40 -16.46
CA ARG A 241 -35.42 22.70 -17.40
C ARG A 241 -33.95 22.89 -17.07
N ASN A 242 -33.53 24.11 -16.72
CA ASN A 242 -32.14 24.38 -16.32
C ASN A 242 -31.76 23.58 -15.06
N THR A 243 -32.62 23.56 -14.04
CA THR A 243 -32.41 22.77 -12.83
C THR A 243 -32.26 21.28 -13.16
N PHE A 244 -33.15 20.73 -13.99
CA PHE A 244 -33.09 19.35 -14.43
C PHE A 244 -31.81 19.04 -15.22
N CYS A 245 -31.39 19.92 -16.13
CA CYS A 245 -30.15 19.74 -16.90
C CYS A 245 -28.91 19.82 -16.02
N LEU A 246 -28.88 20.72 -15.02
CA LEU A 246 -27.73 20.80 -14.08
C LEU A 246 -27.59 19.55 -13.24
N LEU A 247 -28.69 19.00 -12.72
CA LEU A 247 -28.67 17.74 -11.98
C LEU A 247 -28.22 16.57 -12.86
N TYR A 248 -28.67 16.53 -14.12
CA TYR A 248 -28.24 15.48 -15.07
C TYR A 248 -26.74 15.55 -15.40
N THR A 249 -26.17 16.75 -15.53
CA THR A 249 -24.74 16.92 -15.83
C THR A 249 -23.84 16.71 -14.62
N SER A 250 -24.31 16.99 -13.42
CA SER A 250 -23.58 16.71 -12.17
C SER A 250 -23.45 15.20 -11.93
N ASP A 251 -24.51 14.46 -12.19
CA ASP A 251 -24.53 12.99 -12.04
C ASP A 251 -23.69 12.25 -13.11
N ALA A 252 -23.41 12.90 -14.24
CA ALA A 252 -22.58 12.34 -15.32
C ALA A 252 -21.08 12.67 -15.18
N ALA A 253 -20.69 13.52 -14.24
CA ALA A 253 -19.32 13.99 -14.04
C ALA A 253 -18.61 13.32 -12.86
N ASP A 254 -19.34 12.63 -11.98
CA ASP A 254 -18.85 11.80 -10.87
C ASP A 254 -18.88 10.30 -11.23
#